data_f98d933757b6b820501e71a44e30068b
#
_entry.id   f98d933757b6b820501e71a44e30068b
#
_cell.length_a   1.000
_cell.length_b   1.000
_cell.length_c   1.000
_cell.angle_alpha   90.00
_cell.angle_beta   90.00
_cell.angle_gamma   90.00
#
_symmetry.space_group_name_H-M   'P 1'
#
loop_
_entity.id
_entity.type
_entity.pdbx_description
1 polymer ?
#
loop_
_entity_poly.entity_id
_entity_poly.type
_entity_poly.pdbx_seq_one_letter_code
_entity_poly.pdbx_strand_id
1 'polypeptide(L)'
;TLIVRGGKREWLKAKNDSLHGSMVYPYWHPSGKYCAYSTNQTHQSFHAIRSERIEVFDQASDVFVYQPDTHELILDTLLMTKDHYETYPVFSPDGKTMYFCSSTAEPIPSGYKNIKYNICKIAFDPVAGKFGNKVDTIFNARAMGKSATHPRPSYDGKYLMFTMSDYGCFPIWHKEADNWLLDLKTGEARPMTIANSKNTDSWHNWSKDSHWFVFTSRRGDGLYTRLYLACIDDKGNVSKPFLLPQRNPKKYYDELIDSYNTPDFTSKPVELDARAAGNEIMSDKRIPTKVR
;
A
#
# COMPACT_ATOMS: atom_id res chain seq x y z
N THR A 1 -10.52 -0.06 13.42
CA THR A 1 -10.81 0.02 11.97
C THR A 1 -12.30 0.16 11.76
N LEU A 2 -12.72 1.19 11.02
CA LEU A 2 -14.11 1.39 10.59
C LEU A 2 -14.29 0.82 9.16
N ILE A 3 -15.27 -0.05 8.99
CA ILE A 3 -15.69 -0.55 7.68
C ILE A 3 -17.06 0.04 7.34
N VAL A 4 -17.19 0.59 6.13
CA VAL A 4 -18.46 1.05 5.57
C VAL A 4 -18.78 0.23 4.33
N ARG A 5 -19.88 -0.53 4.36
CA ARG A 5 -20.28 -1.42 3.28
C ARG A 5 -21.80 -1.41 3.12
N GLY A 6 -22.29 -1.06 1.93
CA GLY A 6 -23.72 -1.00 1.67
C GLY A 6 -24.50 -0.08 2.63
N GLY A 7 -23.91 1.03 3.04
CA GLY A 7 -24.49 1.98 4.00
C GLY A 7 -24.38 1.55 5.47
N LYS A 8 -24.00 0.31 5.76
CA LYS A 8 -23.75 -0.18 7.12
C LYS A 8 -22.36 0.22 7.57
N ARG A 9 -22.24 0.71 8.80
CA ARG A 9 -20.98 1.06 9.45
C ARG A 9 -20.67 0.03 10.54
N GLU A 10 -19.44 -0.48 10.55
CA GLU A 10 -18.98 -1.47 11.53
C GLU A 10 -17.64 -1.01 12.10
N TRP A 11 -17.61 -0.72 13.39
CA TRP A 11 -16.39 -0.36 14.12
C TRP A 11 -15.76 -1.62 14.73
N LEU A 12 -14.63 -2.05 14.16
CA LEU A 12 -13.96 -3.27 14.57
C LEU A 12 -13.01 -3.01 15.74
N LYS A 13 -12.92 -3.96 16.68
CA LYS A 13 -11.85 -4.00 17.66
C LYS A 13 -10.53 -4.25 16.92
N ALA A 14 -9.72 -3.21 16.81
CA ALA A 14 -8.51 -3.21 15.98
C ALA A 14 -7.37 -4.06 16.57
N LYS A 15 -7.43 -4.40 17.85
CA LYS A 15 -6.39 -5.17 18.56
C LYS A 15 -6.99 -6.42 19.16
N ASN A 16 -6.36 -7.55 18.88
CA ASN A 16 -6.57 -8.81 19.59
C ASN A 16 -5.19 -9.43 19.91
N ASP A 17 -5.19 -10.53 20.65
CA ASP A 17 -3.95 -11.14 21.15
C ASP A 17 -3.09 -11.78 20.05
N SER A 18 -3.65 -11.94 18.82
CA SER A 18 -2.96 -12.51 17.65
C SER A 18 -2.36 -11.46 16.74
N LEU A 19 -2.57 -10.16 16.97
CA LEU A 19 -2.10 -9.09 16.10
C LEU A 19 -1.16 -8.14 16.84
N HIS A 20 -0.06 -7.77 16.20
CA HIS A 20 0.92 -6.83 16.77
C HIS A 20 0.38 -5.41 16.97
N GLY A 21 -0.58 -4.99 16.15
CA GLY A 21 -1.10 -3.62 16.18
C GLY A 21 -2.48 -3.47 15.54
N SER A 22 -2.77 -2.27 15.09
CA SER A 22 -4.01 -1.97 14.37
C SER A 22 -3.99 -2.54 12.95
N MET A 23 -5.17 -2.81 12.40
CA MET A 23 -5.34 -3.16 10.99
C MET A 23 -5.07 -1.93 10.12
N VAL A 24 -4.07 -2.01 9.26
CA VAL A 24 -3.65 -0.94 8.35
C VAL A 24 -3.54 -1.46 6.91
N TYR A 25 -3.43 -0.57 5.94
CA TYR A 25 -3.26 -0.87 4.51
C TYR A 25 -4.33 -1.82 3.94
N PRO A 26 -5.63 -1.46 4.09
CA PRO A 26 -6.73 -2.30 3.60
C PRO A 26 -6.71 -2.44 2.08
N TYR A 27 -6.98 -3.64 1.60
CA TYR A 27 -7.24 -3.89 0.19
C TYR A 27 -8.35 -4.91 0.00
N TRP A 28 -9.44 -4.48 -0.68
CA TRP A 28 -10.57 -5.36 -0.92
C TRP A 28 -10.27 -6.42 -1.96
N HIS A 29 -10.66 -7.64 -1.65
CA HIS A 29 -10.74 -8.72 -2.64
C HIS A 29 -11.79 -8.37 -3.70
N PRO A 30 -11.59 -8.69 -5.00
CA PRO A 30 -12.53 -8.34 -6.08
C PRO A 30 -13.97 -8.81 -5.86
N SER A 31 -14.18 -9.90 -5.12
CA SER A 31 -15.52 -10.38 -4.76
C SER A 31 -16.23 -9.54 -3.70
N GLY A 32 -15.55 -8.64 -3.01
CA GLY A 32 -16.07 -7.91 -1.85
C GLY A 32 -16.28 -8.75 -0.58
N LYS A 33 -15.94 -10.04 -0.60
CA LYS A 33 -16.11 -10.96 0.55
C LYS A 33 -14.96 -10.90 1.55
N TYR A 34 -13.80 -10.42 1.15
CA TYR A 34 -12.59 -10.38 1.95
C TYR A 34 -11.93 -9.02 1.85
N CYS A 35 -11.18 -8.65 2.88
CA CYS A 35 -10.31 -7.49 2.87
C CYS A 35 -8.95 -7.90 3.46
N ALA A 36 -7.88 -7.74 2.68
CA ALA A 36 -6.53 -7.94 3.18
C ALA A 36 -6.09 -6.74 4.00
N TYR A 37 -5.31 -7.00 5.03
CA TYR A 37 -4.72 -6.01 5.93
C TYR A 37 -3.29 -6.39 6.29
N SER A 38 -2.52 -5.43 6.74
CA SER A 38 -1.38 -5.72 7.59
C SER A 38 -1.59 -5.15 9.00
N THR A 39 -0.81 -5.66 9.95
CA THR A 39 -0.68 -5.11 11.29
C THR A 39 0.76 -4.70 11.48
N ASN A 40 1.00 -3.45 11.85
CA ASN A 40 2.34 -2.90 11.89
C ASN A 40 2.62 -2.27 13.26
N GLN A 41 3.81 -2.53 13.80
CA GLN A 41 4.38 -1.75 14.90
C GLN A 41 5.34 -0.72 14.31
N THR A 42 4.80 0.43 13.97
CA THR A 42 5.54 1.50 13.32
C THR A 42 6.18 2.42 14.35
N HIS A 43 7.44 2.76 14.11
CA HIS A 43 8.20 3.74 14.87
C HIS A 43 8.56 4.93 13.99
N GLN A 44 8.42 6.12 14.56
CA GLN A 44 8.82 7.38 13.92
C GLN A 44 9.88 8.07 14.77
N SER A 45 10.97 8.48 14.13
CA SER A 45 12.02 9.27 14.73
C SER A 45 12.35 10.50 13.90
N PHE A 46 13.13 11.42 14.50
CA PHE A 46 13.50 12.67 13.85
C PHE A 46 15.00 12.83 13.82
N HIS A 47 15.53 13.25 12.67
CA HIS A 47 16.93 13.65 12.51
C HIS A 47 17.09 15.15 12.78
N ALA A 48 17.98 15.52 13.69
CA ALA A 48 18.18 16.92 14.06
C ALA A 48 18.90 17.76 12.99
N ILE A 49 19.75 17.13 12.16
CA ILE A 49 20.72 17.80 11.29
C ILE A 49 20.62 17.45 9.81
N ARG A 50 19.62 16.65 9.40
CA ARG A 50 19.43 16.25 8.00
C ARG A 50 18.27 17.02 7.36
N SER A 51 18.30 17.17 6.03
CA SER A 51 17.18 17.71 5.25
C SER A 51 15.95 16.82 5.35
N GLU A 52 16.15 15.49 5.28
CA GLU A 52 15.13 14.47 5.56
C GLU A 52 15.03 14.31 7.07
N ARG A 53 14.08 14.99 7.69
CA ARG A 53 13.98 15.06 9.15
C ARG A 53 13.22 13.90 9.78
N ILE A 54 12.40 13.21 9.01
CA ILE A 54 11.54 12.15 9.49
C ILE A 54 12.08 10.81 9.00
N GLU A 55 12.18 9.87 9.94
CA GLU A 55 12.48 8.48 9.67
C GLU A 55 11.35 7.61 10.21
N VAL A 56 10.80 6.75 9.37
CA VAL A 56 9.69 5.86 9.72
C VAL A 56 10.05 4.43 9.33
N PHE A 57 9.96 3.52 10.27
CA PHE A 57 10.24 2.09 10.05
C PHE A 57 9.36 1.21 10.92
N ASP A 58 9.14 -0.01 10.48
CA ASP A 58 8.42 -1.02 11.24
C ASP A 58 9.38 -1.85 12.09
N GLN A 59 8.93 -2.21 13.29
CA GLN A 59 9.60 -3.13 14.22
C GLN A 59 9.01 -4.53 14.14
N ALA A 60 7.78 -4.65 13.70
CA ALA A 60 7.08 -5.89 13.40
C ALA A 60 5.91 -5.59 12.46
N SER A 61 5.66 -6.49 11.53
CA SER A 61 4.45 -6.41 10.68
C SER A 61 4.09 -7.79 10.13
N ASP A 62 2.80 -8.07 10.07
CA ASP A 62 2.23 -9.29 9.53
C ASP A 62 1.08 -8.96 8.56
N VAL A 63 0.79 -9.90 7.66
CA VAL A 63 -0.31 -9.79 6.70
C VAL A 63 -1.35 -10.86 6.98
N PHE A 64 -2.61 -10.49 6.85
CA PHE A 64 -3.75 -11.38 7.04
C PHE A 64 -4.96 -10.93 6.23
N VAL A 65 -6.00 -11.77 6.20
CA VAL A 65 -7.26 -11.47 5.53
C VAL A 65 -8.40 -11.44 6.55
N TYR A 66 -9.26 -10.46 6.43
CA TYR A 66 -10.47 -10.31 7.21
C TYR A 66 -11.70 -10.65 6.36
N GLN A 67 -12.61 -11.44 6.92
CA GLN A 67 -13.91 -11.78 6.33
C GLN A 67 -15.02 -10.99 7.05
N PRO A 68 -15.60 -9.95 6.43
CA PRO A 68 -16.57 -9.07 7.09
C PRO A 68 -17.89 -9.75 7.50
N ASP A 69 -18.34 -10.76 6.73
CA ASP A 69 -19.64 -11.39 6.99
C ASP A 69 -19.65 -12.27 8.27
N THR A 70 -18.49 -12.79 8.65
CA THR A 70 -18.31 -13.66 9.83
C THR A 70 -17.48 -13.02 10.94
N HIS A 71 -16.86 -11.84 10.65
CA HIS A 71 -15.89 -11.15 11.52
C HIS A 71 -14.65 -12.02 11.83
N GLU A 72 -14.26 -12.88 10.89
CA GLU A 72 -13.12 -13.78 11.05
C GLU A 72 -11.84 -13.19 10.46
N LEU A 73 -10.72 -13.44 11.15
CA LEU A 73 -9.37 -13.22 10.70
C LEU A 73 -8.82 -14.54 10.16
N ILE A 74 -8.42 -14.55 8.91
CA ILE A 74 -7.77 -15.68 8.25
C ILE A 74 -6.26 -15.41 8.35
N LEU A 75 -5.62 -16.12 9.26
CA LEU A 75 -4.20 -16.02 9.57
C LEU A 75 -3.46 -17.19 8.91
N ASP A 76 -2.18 -16.96 8.59
CA ASP A 76 -1.32 -18.01 8.04
C ASP A 76 0.12 -17.86 8.56
N THR A 77 0.74 -18.95 8.97
CA THR A 77 2.10 -18.95 9.51
C THR A 77 3.17 -18.54 8.49
N LEU A 78 2.87 -18.60 7.20
CA LEU A 78 3.75 -18.10 6.13
C LEU A 78 3.74 -16.57 5.99
N LEU A 79 2.75 -15.90 6.60
CA LEU A 79 2.51 -14.47 6.50
C LEU A 79 2.62 -13.75 7.85
N MET A 80 2.93 -14.50 8.91
CA MET A 80 3.05 -14.03 10.29
C MET A 80 4.30 -14.66 10.91
N THR A 81 5.46 -14.27 10.39
CA THR A 81 6.72 -14.89 10.78
C THR A 81 7.49 -13.97 11.74
N LYS A 82 8.28 -14.55 12.65
CA LYS A 82 9.12 -13.78 13.56
C LYS A 82 10.37 -13.20 12.91
N ASP A 83 10.79 -13.82 11.81
CA ASP A 83 12.06 -13.52 11.15
C ASP A 83 11.89 -12.59 9.94
N HIS A 84 10.66 -12.22 9.61
CA HIS A 84 10.35 -11.32 8.51
C HIS A 84 9.32 -10.28 8.92
N TYR A 85 9.26 -9.19 8.14
CA TYR A 85 8.20 -8.20 8.14
C TYR A 85 7.38 -8.37 6.88
N GLU A 86 6.05 -8.57 7.00
CA GLU A 86 5.12 -8.64 5.89
C GLU A 86 4.16 -7.44 5.92
N THR A 87 3.99 -6.76 4.78
CA THR A 87 3.15 -5.56 4.72
C THR A 87 2.59 -5.29 3.31
N TYR A 88 1.68 -4.35 3.18
CA TYR A 88 1.06 -3.89 1.93
C TYR A 88 0.43 -5.00 1.09
N PRO A 89 -0.48 -5.80 1.64
CA PRO A 89 -1.14 -6.85 0.88
C PRO A 89 -2.09 -6.27 -0.15
N VAL A 90 -2.17 -6.92 -1.32
CA VAL A 90 -3.09 -6.57 -2.39
C VAL A 90 -3.47 -7.82 -3.18
N PHE A 91 -4.75 -7.95 -3.53
CA PHE A 91 -5.20 -9.07 -4.35
C PHE A 91 -5.01 -8.80 -5.84
N SER A 92 -4.72 -9.87 -6.59
CA SER A 92 -4.81 -9.87 -8.06
C SER A 92 -6.25 -9.59 -8.50
N PRO A 93 -6.46 -9.10 -9.74
CA PRO A 93 -7.80 -8.81 -10.26
C PRO A 93 -8.75 -10.01 -10.31
N ASP A 94 -8.20 -11.23 -10.45
CA ASP A 94 -8.96 -12.49 -10.40
C ASP A 94 -9.19 -13.01 -8.97
N GLY A 95 -8.59 -12.38 -7.98
CA GLY A 95 -8.70 -12.72 -6.56
C GLY A 95 -7.99 -14.01 -6.14
N LYS A 96 -7.21 -14.65 -7.02
CA LYS A 96 -6.58 -15.94 -6.73
C LYS A 96 -5.15 -15.83 -6.22
N THR A 97 -4.60 -14.64 -6.20
CA THR A 97 -3.25 -14.36 -5.72
C THR A 97 -3.28 -13.15 -4.81
N MET A 98 -2.54 -13.18 -3.73
CA MET A 98 -2.22 -12.01 -2.93
C MET A 98 -0.76 -11.66 -3.13
N TYR A 99 -0.49 -10.42 -3.53
CA TYR A 99 0.83 -9.82 -3.54
C TYR A 99 1.05 -9.08 -2.23
N PHE A 100 2.28 -9.05 -1.75
CA PHE A 100 2.66 -8.32 -0.54
C PHE A 100 4.16 -8.03 -0.53
N CYS A 101 4.60 -7.22 0.40
CA CYS A 101 6.02 -6.94 0.61
C CYS A 101 6.54 -7.77 1.78
N SER A 102 7.72 -8.38 1.62
CA SER A 102 8.39 -9.08 2.73
C SER A 102 9.88 -8.71 2.80
N SER A 103 10.37 -8.50 4.01
CA SER A 103 11.78 -8.25 4.34
C SER A 103 12.20 -9.09 5.52
N THR A 104 13.47 -9.53 5.55
CA THR A 104 14.05 -10.10 6.76
C THR A 104 14.03 -9.07 7.89
N ALA A 105 13.68 -9.51 9.09
CA ALA A 105 13.73 -8.68 10.29
C ALA A 105 15.18 -8.29 10.63
N GLU A 106 15.37 -7.05 11.06
CA GLU A 106 16.67 -6.50 11.41
C GLU A 106 16.64 -5.93 12.84
N PRO A 107 17.79 -5.89 13.53
CA PRO A 107 17.85 -5.26 14.85
C PRO A 107 17.48 -3.77 14.79
N ILE A 108 16.43 -3.38 15.49
CA ILE A 108 15.94 -2.01 15.52
C ILE A 108 16.33 -1.36 16.88
N PRO A 109 16.81 -0.10 16.90
CA PRO A 109 16.86 0.86 15.78
C PRO A 109 18.13 0.80 14.91
N SER A 110 19.16 0.05 15.26
CA SER A 110 20.46 0.13 14.60
C SER A 110 20.46 -0.35 13.15
N GLY A 111 19.62 -1.32 12.81
CA GLY A 111 19.56 -1.99 11.50
C GLY A 111 18.51 -1.47 10.54
N TYR A 112 17.77 -0.39 10.85
CA TYR A 112 16.62 0.02 10.03
C TYR A 112 16.95 0.26 8.54
N LYS A 113 18.16 0.68 8.19
CA LYS A 113 18.61 0.86 6.80
C LYS A 113 18.90 -0.45 6.05
N ASN A 114 18.99 -1.56 6.77
CA ASN A 114 19.17 -2.87 6.18
C ASN A 114 17.83 -3.53 5.83
N ILE A 115 16.71 -2.98 6.31
CA ILE A 115 15.38 -3.46 5.97
C ILE A 115 15.12 -3.19 4.49
N LYS A 116 15.06 -4.25 3.70
CA LYS A 116 14.88 -4.20 2.24
C LYS A 116 13.81 -5.18 1.83
N TYR A 117 12.67 -4.63 1.44
CA TYR A 117 11.50 -5.42 1.05
C TYR A 117 11.63 -5.93 -0.39
N ASN A 118 11.20 -7.15 -0.57
CA ASN A 118 10.93 -7.76 -1.87
C ASN A 118 9.43 -7.78 -2.12
N ILE A 119 9.02 -7.89 -3.38
CA ILE A 119 7.63 -8.19 -3.72
C ILE A 119 7.45 -9.70 -3.78
N CYS A 120 6.52 -10.19 -2.98
CA CYS A 120 6.17 -11.59 -2.87
C CYS A 120 4.73 -11.85 -3.31
N LYS A 121 4.40 -13.11 -3.54
CA LYS A 121 3.03 -13.56 -3.78
C LYS A 121 2.74 -14.87 -3.05
N ILE A 122 1.47 -15.07 -2.74
CA ILE A 122 0.91 -16.34 -2.25
C ILE A 122 -0.43 -16.58 -2.95
N ALA A 123 -0.75 -17.82 -3.24
CA ALA A 123 -2.06 -18.20 -3.77
C ALA A 123 -3.15 -17.96 -2.69
N PHE A 124 -4.35 -17.61 -3.13
CA PHE A 124 -5.53 -17.49 -2.28
C PHE A 124 -6.71 -18.20 -2.94
N ASP A 125 -7.35 -19.08 -2.21
CA ASP A 125 -8.61 -19.72 -2.62
C ASP A 125 -9.79 -18.92 -2.06
N PRO A 126 -10.50 -18.13 -2.90
CA PRO A 126 -11.60 -17.30 -2.43
C PRO A 126 -12.88 -18.09 -2.12
N VAL A 127 -12.94 -19.39 -2.49
CA VAL A 127 -14.08 -20.26 -2.15
C VAL A 127 -13.87 -20.84 -0.77
N ALA A 128 -12.70 -21.40 -0.50
CA ALA A 128 -12.35 -21.97 0.80
C ALA A 128 -11.95 -20.89 1.82
N GLY A 129 -11.60 -19.68 1.38
CA GLY A 129 -11.05 -18.62 2.22
C GLY A 129 -9.72 -19.07 2.85
N LYS A 130 -8.76 -19.55 2.03
CA LYS A 130 -7.49 -20.12 2.50
C LYS A 130 -6.34 -19.67 1.62
N PHE A 131 -5.19 -19.51 2.24
CA PHE A 131 -3.93 -19.32 1.54
C PHE A 131 -3.37 -20.64 0.97
N GLY A 132 -2.53 -20.51 -0.04
CA GLY A 132 -1.70 -21.61 -0.53
C GLY A 132 -0.56 -21.92 0.44
N ASN A 133 0.23 -22.91 0.12
CA ASN A 133 1.29 -23.44 0.98
C ASN A 133 2.71 -22.96 0.63
N LYS A 134 2.81 -21.93 -0.23
CA LYS A 134 4.10 -21.44 -0.71
C LYS A 134 4.06 -19.95 -0.98
N VAL A 135 5.08 -19.26 -0.48
CA VAL A 135 5.39 -17.86 -0.81
C VAL A 135 6.46 -17.85 -1.91
N ASP A 136 6.23 -17.13 -2.99
CA ASP A 136 7.19 -16.90 -4.07
C ASP A 136 7.61 -15.42 -4.08
N THR A 137 8.92 -15.15 -4.17
CA THR A 137 9.44 -13.82 -4.47
C THR A 137 9.36 -13.57 -5.97
N ILE A 138 8.58 -12.58 -6.39
CA ILE A 138 8.41 -12.22 -7.80
C ILE A 138 9.31 -11.07 -8.25
N PHE A 139 9.78 -10.25 -7.29
CA PHE A 139 10.78 -9.23 -7.53
C PHE A 139 11.73 -9.10 -6.33
N ASN A 140 13.01 -9.35 -6.54
CA ASN A 140 14.03 -9.34 -5.50
C ASN A 140 14.80 -8.01 -5.49
N ALA A 141 14.21 -6.98 -4.87
CA ALA A 141 14.84 -5.66 -4.73
C ALA A 141 16.06 -5.71 -3.80
N ARG A 142 16.06 -6.58 -2.78
CA ARG A 142 17.17 -6.77 -1.85
C ARG A 142 18.47 -7.17 -2.58
N ALA A 143 18.39 -7.99 -3.61
CA ALA A 143 19.55 -8.35 -4.44
C ALA A 143 20.14 -7.15 -5.20
N MET A 144 19.34 -6.11 -5.43
CA MET A 144 19.77 -4.84 -6.02
C MET A 144 20.23 -3.81 -4.98
N GLY A 145 20.25 -4.18 -3.69
CA GLY A 145 20.53 -3.25 -2.58
C GLY A 145 19.39 -2.26 -2.30
N LYS A 146 18.18 -2.51 -2.80
CA LYS A 146 17.00 -1.64 -2.73
C LYS A 146 15.84 -2.29 -1.98
N SER A 147 14.79 -1.51 -1.77
CA SER A 147 13.53 -1.92 -1.15
C SER A 147 12.38 -1.63 -2.10
N ALA A 148 11.50 -2.61 -2.34
CA ALA A 148 10.32 -2.49 -3.18
C ALA A 148 9.05 -2.57 -2.33
N THR A 149 8.15 -1.59 -2.48
CA THR A 149 6.97 -1.45 -1.63
C THR A 149 5.73 -1.02 -2.42
N HIS A 150 4.55 -1.06 -1.78
CA HIS A 150 3.28 -0.64 -2.37
C HIS A 150 2.95 -1.34 -3.70
N PRO A 151 2.92 -2.67 -3.77
CA PRO A 151 2.51 -3.35 -4.98
C PRO A 151 1.07 -2.99 -5.33
N ARG A 152 0.81 -2.69 -6.61
CA ARG A 152 -0.53 -2.44 -7.15
C ARG A 152 -0.66 -3.09 -8.52
N PRO A 153 -1.40 -4.20 -8.63
CA PRO A 153 -1.66 -4.83 -9.92
C PRO A 153 -2.60 -3.96 -10.75
N SER A 154 -2.36 -3.88 -12.06
CA SER A 154 -3.32 -3.33 -13.00
C SER A 154 -4.59 -4.21 -13.05
N TYR A 155 -5.75 -3.63 -13.32
CA TYR A 155 -7.02 -4.39 -13.32
C TYR A 155 -7.11 -5.44 -14.44
N ASP A 156 -6.33 -5.28 -15.52
CA ASP A 156 -6.21 -6.27 -16.60
C ASP A 156 -5.20 -7.40 -16.27
N GLY A 157 -4.50 -7.29 -15.13
CA GLY A 157 -3.55 -8.29 -14.65
C GLY A 157 -2.23 -8.36 -15.44
N LYS A 158 -1.93 -7.40 -16.31
CA LYS A 158 -0.69 -7.37 -17.08
C LYS A 158 0.51 -6.90 -16.27
N TYR A 159 0.31 -5.88 -15.46
CA TYR A 159 1.38 -5.18 -14.76
C TYR A 159 1.18 -5.16 -13.25
N LEU A 160 2.29 -5.08 -12.54
CA LEU A 160 2.34 -4.71 -11.13
C LEU A 160 3.19 -3.45 -11.00
N MET A 161 2.58 -2.35 -10.56
CA MET A 161 3.32 -1.13 -10.20
C MET A 161 3.77 -1.23 -8.75
N PHE A 162 4.97 -0.73 -8.45
CA PHE A 162 5.50 -0.66 -7.09
C PHE A 162 6.45 0.53 -6.96
N THR A 163 6.77 0.92 -5.74
CA THR A 163 7.77 1.98 -5.48
C THR A 163 9.07 1.36 -5.01
N MET A 164 10.18 1.80 -5.57
CA MET A 164 11.54 1.40 -5.18
C MET A 164 12.22 2.54 -4.42
N SER A 165 12.85 2.22 -3.29
CA SER A 165 13.64 3.13 -2.46
C SER A 165 14.93 2.45 -1.99
N ASP A 166 15.80 3.18 -1.28
CA ASP A 166 17.06 2.62 -0.78
C ASP A 166 16.83 1.61 0.34
N TYR A 167 15.84 1.81 1.21
CA TYR A 167 15.48 0.92 2.32
C TYR A 167 14.05 1.21 2.82
N GLY A 168 13.58 0.38 3.75
CA GLY A 168 12.34 0.59 4.49
C GLY A 168 11.07 0.40 3.67
N CYS A 169 9.93 0.73 4.26
CA CYS A 169 8.61 0.59 3.65
C CYS A 169 7.82 1.91 3.53
N PHE A 170 8.43 3.05 3.89
CA PHE A 170 7.78 4.36 3.80
C PHE A 170 8.45 5.26 2.75
N PRO A 171 8.33 4.93 1.45
CA PRO A 171 9.06 5.60 0.37
C PRO A 171 8.77 7.09 0.26
N ILE A 172 7.67 7.57 0.82
CA ILE A 172 7.31 8.99 0.82
C ILE A 172 8.34 9.89 1.51
N TRP A 173 9.14 9.32 2.41
CA TRP A 173 10.21 10.03 3.12
C TRP A 173 11.58 9.88 2.44
N HIS A 174 11.65 9.12 1.35
CA HIS A 174 12.86 8.85 0.58
C HIS A 174 12.87 9.68 -0.69
N LYS A 175 13.81 10.61 -0.80
CA LYS A 175 13.92 11.51 -1.96
C LYS A 175 14.14 10.75 -3.27
N GLU A 176 14.86 9.65 -3.21
CA GLU A 176 15.23 8.78 -4.35
C GLU A 176 14.16 7.73 -4.68
N ALA A 177 13.01 7.79 -4.02
CA ALA A 177 11.95 6.82 -4.28
C ALA A 177 11.28 7.07 -5.63
N ASP A 178 11.22 6.02 -6.44
CA ASP A 178 10.73 6.01 -7.80
C ASP A 178 9.68 4.92 -8.04
N ASN A 179 8.72 5.17 -8.91
CA ASN A 179 7.77 4.17 -9.36
C ASN A 179 8.39 3.25 -10.42
N TRP A 180 8.13 1.96 -10.28
CA TRP A 180 8.57 0.88 -11.15
C TRP A 180 7.40 0.06 -11.66
N LEU A 181 7.58 -0.55 -12.81
CA LEU A 181 6.58 -1.42 -13.46
C LEU A 181 7.17 -2.81 -13.68
N LEU A 182 6.50 -3.83 -13.16
CA LEU A 182 6.79 -5.25 -13.38
C LEU A 182 5.77 -5.81 -14.36
N ASP A 183 6.22 -6.36 -15.46
CA ASP A 183 5.39 -7.18 -16.36
C ASP A 183 5.18 -8.55 -15.71
N LEU A 184 3.94 -8.88 -15.36
CA LEU A 184 3.61 -10.12 -14.65
C LEU A 184 3.74 -11.37 -15.51
N LYS A 185 3.77 -11.22 -16.84
CA LYS A 185 3.95 -12.33 -17.78
C LYS A 185 5.42 -12.68 -18.00
N THR A 186 6.27 -11.65 -18.18
CA THR A 186 7.70 -11.86 -18.48
C THR A 186 8.56 -11.89 -17.22
N GLY A 187 8.11 -11.26 -16.12
CA GLY A 187 8.89 -11.05 -14.91
C GLY A 187 9.91 -9.90 -15.04
N GLU A 188 9.89 -9.15 -16.14
CA GLU A 188 10.78 -8.00 -16.34
C GLU A 188 10.27 -6.77 -15.59
N ALA A 189 11.15 -6.14 -14.82
CA ALA A 189 10.85 -4.90 -14.13
C ALA A 189 11.69 -3.74 -14.65
N ARG A 190 11.09 -2.54 -14.71
CA ARG A 190 11.77 -1.33 -15.20
C ARG A 190 11.29 -0.08 -14.45
N PRO A 191 12.15 0.93 -14.29
CA PRO A 191 11.75 2.22 -13.76
C PRO A 191 10.80 2.93 -14.72
N MET A 192 9.84 3.66 -14.18
CA MET A 192 8.92 4.51 -14.96
C MET A 192 9.52 5.88 -15.20
N THR A 193 10.68 5.92 -15.91
CA THR A 193 11.54 7.12 -16.07
C THR A 193 10.82 8.36 -16.56
N ILE A 194 9.82 8.22 -17.45
CA ILE A 194 9.03 9.35 -17.95
C ILE A 194 8.13 9.94 -16.88
N ALA A 195 7.62 9.08 -15.97
CA ALA A 195 6.75 9.51 -14.88
C ALA A 195 7.52 9.93 -13.63
N ASN A 196 8.71 9.40 -13.40
CA ASN A 196 9.53 9.69 -12.23
C ASN A 196 10.23 11.07 -12.34
N SER A 197 10.68 11.59 -11.20
CA SER A 197 11.33 12.88 -11.06
C SER A 197 12.59 12.76 -10.18
N LYS A 198 13.28 13.88 -9.94
CA LYS A 198 14.42 13.93 -9.02
C LYS A 198 14.05 13.92 -7.52
N ASN A 199 12.78 13.96 -7.20
CA ASN A 199 12.24 13.89 -5.84
C ASN A 199 11.29 12.71 -5.75
N THR A 200 10.89 12.35 -4.55
CA THR A 200 9.99 11.24 -4.25
C THR A 200 8.81 11.14 -5.21
N ASP A 201 8.65 9.99 -5.83
CA ASP A 201 7.48 9.57 -6.61
C ASP A 201 6.99 8.23 -6.05
N SER A 202 5.79 8.19 -5.46
CA SER A 202 5.31 7.02 -4.73
C SER A 202 3.78 6.96 -4.63
N TRP A 203 3.27 6.00 -3.86
CA TRP A 203 1.87 5.86 -3.51
C TRP A 203 0.92 6.03 -4.70
N HIS A 204 0.95 5.05 -5.56
CA HIS A 204 0.24 5.01 -6.82
C HIS A 204 -0.99 4.09 -6.76
N ASN A 205 -1.92 4.32 -7.68
CA ASN A 205 -3.06 3.45 -7.92
C ASN A 205 -3.52 3.50 -9.37
N TRP A 206 -4.15 2.42 -9.83
CA TRP A 206 -4.65 2.27 -11.19
C TRP A 206 -6.10 2.71 -11.32
N SER A 207 -6.45 3.30 -12.47
CA SER A 207 -7.82 3.37 -12.91
C SER A 207 -8.33 1.99 -13.33
N LYS A 208 -9.64 1.79 -13.26
CA LYS A 208 -10.27 0.49 -13.54
C LYS A 208 -10.03 -0.03 -14.97
N ASP A 209 -9.78 0.86 -15.92
CA ASP A 209 -9.47 0.51 -17.32
C ASP A 209 -7.99 0.14 -17.53
N SER A 210 -7.15 0.21 -16.48
CA SER A 210 -5.72 -0.06 -16.52
C SER A 210 -4.89 0.87 -17.41
N HIS A 211 -5.48 1.95 -17.93
CA HIS A 211 -4.78 2.89 -18.80
C HIS A 211 -4.31 4.15 -18.08
N TRP A 212 -4.93 4.49 -16.97
CA TRP A 212 -4.52 5.63 -16.15
C TRP A 212 -3.99 5.17 -14.81
N PHE A 213 -3.07 5.94 -14.28
CA PHE A 213 -2.66 5.82 -12.89
C PHE A 213 -2.48 7.19 -12.26
N VAL A 214 -2.75 7.24 -10.97
CA VAL A 214 -2.52 8.40 -10.11
C VAL A 214 -1.41 8.07 -9.12
N PHE A 215 -0.56 9.03 -8.82
CA PHE A 215 0.50 8.85 -7.84
C PHE A 215 0.82 10.16 -7.12
N THR A 216 1.48 10.07 -5.98
CA THR A 216 1.97 11.22 -5.25
C THR A 216 3.41 11.55 -5.61
N SER A 217 3.72 12.83 -5.72
CA SER A 217 5.06 13.30 -6.05
C SER A 217 5.41 14.57 -5.29
N ARG A 218 6.67 14.67 -4.88
CA ARG A 218 7.26 15.88 -4.30
C ARG A 218 8.04 16.72 -5.32
N ARG A 219 7.86 16.49 -6.62
CA ARG A 219 8.61 17.15 -7.70
C ARG A 219 8.48 18.66 -7.74
N GLY A 220 7.43 19.24 -7.15
CA GLY A 220 7.20 20.68 -7.15
C GLY A 220 8.19 21.43 -6.26
N ASP A 221 8.17 21.15 -4.98
CA ASP A 221 8.91 21.87 -3.93
C ASP A 221 9.84 20.99 -3.08
N GLY A 222 9.76 19.66 -3.25
CA GLY A 222 10.51 18.70 -2.45
C GLY A 222 9.93 18.45 -1.05
N LEU A 223 8.85 19.15 -0.67
CA LEU A 223 8.27 19.12 0.68
C LEU A 223 6.89 18.44 0.70
N TYR A 224 5.95 18.98 -0.09
CA TYR A 224 4.57 18.52 -0.09
C TYR A 224 4.31 17.54 -1.24
N THR A 225 3.62 16.46 -0.92
CA THR A 225 3.13 15.55 -1.96
C THR A 225 1.94 16.16 -2.68
N ARG A 226 1.99 16.11 -4.01
CA ARG A 226 0.89 16.51 -4.90
C ARG A 226 0.49 15.32 -5.76
N LEU A 227 -0.76 15.30 -6.21
CA LEU A 227 -1.28 14.25 -7.07
C LEU A 227 -0.93 14.52 -8.53
N TYR A 228 -0.37 13.51 -9.17
CA TYR A 228 -0.07 13.50 -10.60
C TYR A 228 -0.81 12.36 -11.28
N LEU A 229 -1.23 12.60 -12.50
CA LEU A 229 -1.86 11.62 -13.37
C LEU A 229 -0.95 11.35 -14.57
N ALA A 230 -0.87 10.09 -14.97
CA ALA A 230 -0.24 9.68 -16.21
C ALA A 230 -1.01 8.50 -16.81
N CYS A 231 -0.78 8.22 -18.08
CA CYS A 231 -1.36 7.05 -18.73
C CYS A 231 -0.26 6.10 -19.21
N ILE A 232 -0.69 4.86 -19.44
CA ILE A 232 0.10 3.79 -20.02
C ILE A 232 -0.66 3.22 -21.23
N ASP A 233 0.02 3.00 -22.34
CA ASP A 233 -0.58 2.37 -23.51
C ASP A 233 -0.52 0.83 -23.44
N ASP A 234 -1.15 0.17 -24.41
CA ASP A 234 -1.17 -1.31 -24.50
C ASP A 234 0.21 -1.95 -24.65
N LYS A 235 1.21 -1.17 -25.06
CA LYS A 235 2.62 -1.60 -25.18
C LYS A 235 3.44 -1.34 -23.93
N GLY A 236 2.80 -0.76 -22.89
CA GLY A 236 3.43 -0.42 -21.63
C GLY A 236 4.23 0.90 -21.67
N ASN A 237 4.06 1.75 -22.70
CA ASN A 237 4.71 3.06 -22.73
C ASN A 237 3.96 4.04 -21.80
N VAL A 238 4.73 4.71 -20.98
CA VAL A 238 4.20 5.65 -19.98
C VAL A 238 4.24 7.07 -20.52
N SER A 239 3.16 7.83 -20.34
CA SER A 239 3.10 9.24 -20.71
C SER A 239 3.84 10.13 -19.70
N LYS A 240 4.16 11.35 -20.13
CA LYS A 240 4.58 12.40 -19.20
C LYS A 240 3.44 12.72 -18.24
N PRO A 241 3.71 12.77 -16.91
CA PRO A 241 2.67 13.06 -15.93
C PRO A 241 2.29 14.53 -15.90
N PHE A 242 1.07 14.81 -15.48
CA PHE A 242 0.58 16.15 -15.24
C PHE A 242 -0.05 16.26 -13.86
N LEU A 243 0.06 17.44 -13.26
CA LEU A 243 -0.51 17.75 -11.95
C LEU A 243 -2.05 17.65 -12.02
N LEU A 244 -2.68 17.08 -10.99
CA LEU A 244 -4.14 16.94 -10.93
C LEU A 244 -4.81 18.31 -11.15
N PRO A 245 -5.66 18.45 -12.20
CA PRO A 245 -6.28 19.72 -12.53
C PRO A 245 -7.16 20.27 -11.41
N GLN A 246 -7.06 21.57 -11.16
CA GLN A 246 -7.90 22.31 -10.24
C GLN A 246 -8.55 23.49 -10.96
N ARG A 247 -9.68 24.01 -10.45
CA ARG A 247 -10.37 25.14 -11.04
C ARG A 247 -9.49 26.40 -11.14
N ASN A 248 -8.67 26.63 -10.11
CA ASN A 248 -7.63 27.66 -10.10
C ASN A 248 -6.34 27.00 -9.58
N PRO A 249 -5.53 26.40 -10.47
CA PRO A 249 -4.38 25.59 -10.04
C PRO A 249 -3.36 26.41 -9.26
N LYS A 250 -3.05 27.62 -9.73
CA LYS A 250 -2.06 28.48 -9.06
C LYS A 250 -2.46 28.76 -7.62
N LYS A 251 -3.63 29.35 -7.41
CA LYS A 251 -4.13 29.67 -6.07
C LYS A 251 -4.21 28.42 -5.19
N TYR A 252 -4.78 27.33 -5.72
CA TYR A 252 -4.97 26.09 -4.96
C TYR A 252 -3.64 25.51 -4.46
N TYR A 253 -2.64 25.38 -5.33
CA TYR A 253 -1.38 24.74 -4.98
C TYR A 253 -0.41 25.67 -4.23
N ASP A 254 -0.50 27.00 -4.42
CA ASP A 254 0.28 27.97 -3.66
C ASP A 254 -0.19 28.09 -2.20
N GLU A 255 -1.49 27.91 -1.96
CA GLU A 255 -2.10 27.98 -0.62
C GLU A 255 -2.17 26.62 0.10
N LEU A 256 -1.96 25.50 -0.59
CA LEU A 256 -2.07 24.17 -0.04
C LEU A 256 -0.86 23.79 0.80
N ILE A 257 -1.03 23.78 2.11
CA ILE A 257 -0.01 23.38 3.11
C ILE A 257 -0.09 21.89 3.50
N ASP A 258 -1.08 21.15 2.98
CA ASP A 258 -1.27 19.74 3.25
C ASP A 258 -0.56 18.86 2.20
N SER A 259 -0.20 17.67 2.61
CA SER A 259 0.33 16.62 1.74
C SER A 259 -0.73 15.57 1.45
N TYR A 260 -0.86 15.18 0.18
CA TYR A 260 -1.71 14.04 -0.18
C TYR A 260 -1.06 12.72 0.23
N ASN A 261 -1.89 11.81 0.71
CA ASN A 261 -1.55 10.43 1.01
C ASN A 261 -1.89 9.53 -0.19
N THR A 262 -2.04 8.24 0.01
CA THR A 262 -2.34 7.26 -1.05
C THR A 262 -3.63 7.63 -1.78
N PRO A 263 -3.57 7.99 -3.07
CA PRO A 263 -4.77 8.31 -3.84
C PRO A 263 -5.46 7.03 -4.34
N ASP A 264 -6.74 7.13 -4.64
CA ASP A 264 -7.49 6.08 -5.31
C ASP A 264 -8.51 6.64 -6.28
N PHE A 265 -8.86 5.86 -7.31
CA PHE A 265 -9.94 6.17 -8.22
C PHE A 265 -11.25 5.62 -7.69
N THR A 266 -12.32 6.39 -7.83
CA THR A 266 -13.68 5.95 -7.49
C THR A 266 -14.56 6.00 -8.71
N SER A 267 -15.44 5.01 -8.87
CA SER A 267 -16.42 4.98 -9.99
C SER A 267 -17.61 5.90 -9.77
N LYS A 268 -17.79 6.38 -8.54
CA LYS A 268 -18.87 7.30 -8.13
C LYS A 268 -18.33 8.19 -7.00
N PRO A 269 -18.97 9.35 -6.73
CA PRO A 269 -18.69 10.12 -5.53
C PRO A 269 -18.76 9.25 -4.27
N VAL A 270 -17.85 9.46 -3.34
CA VAL A 270 -17.85 8.73 -2.06
C VAL A 270 -18.97 9.28 -1.19
N GLU A 271 -19.97 8.46 -0.93
CA GLU A 271 -21.08 8.78 -0.02
C GLU A 271 -20.69 8.37 1.41
N LEU A 272 -20.08 9.28 2.14
CA LEU A 272 -19.71 9.07 3.54
C LEU A 272 -20.32 10.19 4.40
N ASP A 273 -21.20 9.82 5.31
CA ASP A 273 -21.59 10.70 6.41
C ASP A 273 -20.45 10.73 7.45
N ALA A 274 -19.57 11.72 7.30
CA ALA A 274 -18.40 11.87 8.15
C ALA A 274 -18.76 12.08 9.63
N ARG A 275 -19.90 12.73 9.93
CA ARG A 275 -20.36 12.93 11.31
C ARG A 275 -20.82 11.63 11.94
N ALA A 276 -21.62 10.85 11.20
CA ALA A 276 -22.06 9.54 11.68
C ALA A 276 -20.88 8.55 11.81
N ALA A 277 -19.92 8.58 10.89
CA ALA A 277 -18.67 7.80 10.99
C ALA A 277 -17.86 8.21 12.23
N GLY A 278 -17.71 9.50 12.48
CA GLY A 278 -17.05 10.02 13.68
C GLY A 278 -17.73 9.58 14.97
N ASN A 279 -19.05 9.65 15.04
CA ASN A 279 -19.82 9.19 16.20
C ASN A 279 -19.64 7.68 16.44
N GLU A 280 -19.59 6.87 15.37
CA GLU A 280 -19.35 5.42 15.48
C GLU A 280 -17.94 5.13 16.03
N ILE A 281 -16.91 5.84 15.54
CA ILE A 281 -15.53 5.69 16.03
C ILE A 281 -15.40 6.09 17.50
N MET A 282 -16.13 7.10 17.93
CA MET A 282 -16.12 7.56 19.32
C MET A 282 -16.99 6.72 20.25
N SER A 283 -17.76 5.76 19.73
CA SER A 283 -18.57 4.86 20.52
C SER A 283 -17.74 3.73 21.14
N ASP A 284 -18.21 3.17 22.26
CA ASP A 284 -17.60 1.99 22.88
C ASP A 284 -18.03 0.66 22.22
N LYS A 285 -18.88 0.73 21.19
CA LYS A 285 -19.45 -0.42 20.49
C LYS A 285 -18.49 -0.95 19.44
N ARG A 286 -17.49 -1.71 19.87
CA ARG A 286 -16.52 -2.36 18.97
C ARG A 286 -16.89 -3.81 18.74
N ILE A 287 -16.95 -4.22 17.49
CA ILE A 287 -17.21 -5.60 17.11
C ILE A 287 -15.90 -6.40 17.29
N PRO A 288 -15.91 -7.48 18.10
CA PRO A 288 -14.74 -8.33 18.25
C PRO A 288 -14.50 -9.15 17.00
N THR A 289 -13.23 -9.39 16.68
CA THR A 289 -12.81 -10.30 15.61
C THR A 289 -12.45 -11.67 16.16
N LYS A 290 -12.62 -12.73 15.37
CA LYS A 290 -12.28 -14.11 15.70
C LYS A 290 -11.15 -14.58 14.80
N VAL A 291 -10.21 -15.34 15.35
CA VAL A 291 -9.18 -16.03 14.58
C VAL A 291 -9.76 -17.33 14.04
N ARG A 292 -9.53 -17.60 12.76
CA ARG A 292 -9.91 -18.83 12.09
C ARG A 292 -8.68 -19.68 11.80
#